data_2f5914d585591893e4b3087c27df337f
#
_entry.id   2f5914d585591893e4b3087c27df337f
#
_cell.length_a   1.000
_cell.length_b   1.000
_cell.length_c   1.000
_cell.angle_alpha   90.00
_cell.angle_beta   90.00
_cell.angle_gamma   90.00
#
_symmetry.space_group_name_H-M   'P 1'
#
loop_
_entity.id
_entity.type
_entity.pdbx_description
1 polymer ?
#
loop_
_entity_poly.entity_id
_entity_poly.type
_entity_poly.pdbx_seq_one_letter_code
_entity_poly.pdbx_strand_id
1 'polypeptide(L)'
;SETISPETTEAIIAEAEKLVGVPYLWGGMSAKGVDCSGLVRISHIMNGILLPRNASQQIKCGDRVELDQLQRGDLVFFGTPATDEKPMRVTHVGIYLGDGRIIHSSHRVRINSLTPGEADYYENAHRLIAAIRL
;
A
#
# COMPACT_ATOMS: atom_id res chain seq x y z
N SER A 1 -12.51 15.70 -5.35
CA SER A 1 -12.87 14.33 -5.04
C SER A 1 -13.28 14.22 -3.58
N GLU A 2 -14.16 13.31 -3.30
CA GLU A 2 -14.64 13.10 -1.94
C GLU A 2 -13.57 12.36 -1.14
N THR A 3 -13.35 12.85 0.07
CA THR A 3 -12.42 12.22 1.01
C THR A 3 -13.06 10.98 1.60
N ILE A 4 -12.29 9.91 1.72
CA ILE A 4 -12.74 8.69 2.38
C ILE A 4 -12.92 8.98 3.87
N SER A 5 -14.06 8.57 4.44
CA SER A 5 -14.32 8.76 5.86
C SER A 5 -13.41 7.91 6.74
N PRO A 6 -13.17 8.31 8.00
CA PRO A 6 -12.39 7.48 8.92
C PRO A 6 -12.98 6.07 9.10
N GLU A 7 -14.31 5.95 9.11
CA GLU A 7 -14.97 4.64 9.23
C GLU A 7 -14.67 3.75 8.02
N THR A 8 -14.69 4.32 6.82
CA THR A 8 -14.36 3.59 5.60
C THR A 8 -12.89 3.18 5.61
N THR A 9 -11.99 4.07 6.05
CA THR A 9 -10.57 3.75 6.20
C THR A 9 -10.37 2.53 7.10
N GLU A 10 -11.05 2.50 8.27
CA GLU A 10 -10.94 1.36 9.18
C GLU A 10 -11.50 0.09 8.57
N ALA A 11 -12.58 0.18 7.81
CA ALA A 11 -13.15 -0.98 7.12
C ALA A 11 -12.21 -1.52 6.04
N ILE A 12 -11.53 -0.66 5.31
CA ILE A 12 -10.53 -1.05 4.31
C ILE A 12 -9.38 -1.80 4.98
N ILE A 13 -8.87 -1.25 6.07
CA ILE A 13 -7.76 -1.86 6.81
C ILE A 13 -8.19 -3.21 7.40
N ALA A 14 -9.42 -3.30 7.92
CA ALA A 14 -9.94 -4.56 8.45
C ALA A 14 -10.00 -5.65 7.37
N GLU A 15 -10.39 -5.29 6.14
CA GLU A 15 -10.39 -6.25 5.04
C GLU A 15 -8.97 -6.72 4.70
N ALA A 16 -7.99 -5.82 4.70
CA ALA A 16 -6.59 -6.17 4.47
C ALA A 16 -6.06 -7.07 5.60
N GLU A 17 -6.41 -6.77 6.84
CA GLU A 17 -5.96 -7.55 8.00
C GLU A 17 -6.49 -8.99 7.99
N LYS A 18 -7.67 -9.22 7.43
CA LYS A 18 -8.22 -10.57 7.28
C LYS A 18 -7.33 -11.45 6.39
N LEU A 19 -6.53 -10.84 5.53
CA LEU A 19 -5.67 -11.55 4.59
C LEU A 19 -4.25 -11.75 5.11
N VAL A 20 -3.92 -11.30 6.32
CA VAL A 20 -2.59 -11.51 6.90
C VAL A 20 -2.25 -12.99 6.89
N GLY A 21 -1.06 -13.32 6.39
CA GLY A 21 -0.61 -14.70 6.23
C GLY A 21 -0.87 -15.31 4.85
N VAL A 22 -1.75 -14.71 4.06
CA VAL A 22 -2.02 -15.18 2.69
C VAL A 22 -0.75 -15.02 1.85
N PRO A 23 -0.35 -16.06 1.08
CA PRO A 23 0.88 -16.00 0.30
C PRO A 23 0.86 -14.91 -0.77
N TYR A 24 2.05 -14.39 -1.10
CA TYR A 24 2.22 -13.57 -2.28
C TYR A 24 2.09 -14.44 -3.52
N LEU A 25 1.26 -14.02 -4.47
CA LEU A 25 1.10 -14.69 -5.74
C LEU A 25 1.08 -13.63 -6.84
N TRP A 26 2.04 -13.68 -7.76
CA TRP A 26 2.11 -12.75 -8.88
C TRP A 26 0.78 -12.75 -9.66
N GLY A 27 0.20 -11.56 -9.83
CA GLY A 27 -1.12 -11.43 -10.47
C GLY A 27 -2.29 -11.87 -9.61
N GLY A 28 -2.05 -12.24 -8.34
CA GLY A 28 -3.09 -12.79 -7.46
C GLY A 28 -4.01 -11.75 -6.86
N MET A 29 -5.31 -12.07 -6.85
CA MET A 29 -6.36 -11.25 -6.26
C MET A 29 -7.41 -12.13 -5.58
N SER A 30 -7.00 -13.16 -4.86
CA SER A 30 -7.93 -14.08 -4.20
C SER A 30 -7.40 -14.49 -2.82
N ALA A 31 -8.23 -15.18 -2.04
CA ALA A 31 -7.82 -15.72 -0.74
C ALA A 31 -6.71 -16.77 -0.85
N LYS A 32 -6.41 -17.26 -2.06
CA LYS A 32 -5.30 -18.21 -2.28
C LYS A 32 -3.96 -17.52 -2.43
N GLY A 33 -3.94 -16.24 -2.80
CA GLY A 33 -2.74 -15.45 -2.94
C GLY A 33 -3.04 -14.09 -3.53
N VAL A 34 -2.31 -13.08 -3.06
CA VAL A 34 -2.46 -11.71 -3.54
C VAL A 34 -1.08 -11.10 -3.77
N ASP A 35 -0.94 -10.31 -4.84
CA ASP A 35 0.25 -9.46 -4.97
C ASP A 35 0.02 -8.13 -4.23
N CYS A 36 1.00 -7.23 -4.27
CA CYS A 36 0.94 -5.99 -3.49
C CYS A 36 -0.23 -5.10 -3.90
N SER A 37 -0.42 -4.86 -5.18
CA SER A 37 -1.53 -4.05 -5.70
C SER A 37 -2.85 -4.79 -5.62
N GLY A 38 -2.84 -6.13 -5.65
CA GLY A 38 -4.02 -6.95 -5.47
C GLY A 38 -4.60 -6.84 -4.08
N LEU A 39 -3.76 -6.85 -3.06
CA LEU A 39 -4.19 -6.61 -1.67
C LEU A 39 -4.89 -5.27 -1.54
N VAL A 40 -4.26 -4.21 -2.08
CA VAL A 40 -4.81 -2.87 -2.04
C VAL A 40 -6.14 -2.82 -2.77
N ARG A 41 -6.22 -3.39 -3.97
CA ARG A 41 -7.44 -3.37 -4.78
C ARG A 41 -8.59 -4.12 -4.10
N ILE A 42 -8.33 -5.31 -3.57
CA ILE A 42 -9.36 -6.12 -2.90
C ILE A 42 -9.90 -5.39 -1.68
N SER A 43 -9.02 -4.88 -0.81
CA SER A 43 -9.47 -4.22 0.42
C SER A 43 -10.30 -2.96 0.13
N HIS A 44 -10.00 -2.25 -0.94
CA HIS A 44 -10.74 -1.06 -1.32
C HIS A 44 -12.06 -1.40 -2.02
N ILE A 45 -12.06 -2.35 -2.95
CA ILE A 45 -13.28 -2.70 -3.69
C ILE A 45 -14.36 -3.29 -2.77
N MET A 46 -13.94 -3.99 -1.71
CA MET A 46 -14.87 -4.50 -0.70
C MET A 46 -15.61 -3.38 0.04
N ASN A 47 -15.11 -2.16 -0.08
CA ASN A 47 -15.71 -0.97 0.51
C ASN A 47 -16.18 0.02 -0.56
N GLY A 48 -16.41 -0.47 -1.78
CA GLY A 48 -17.01 0.32 -2.86
C GLY A 48 -16.04 1.24 -3.59
N ILE A 49 -14.75 1.12 -3.37
CA ILE A 49 -13.74 1.97 -4.01
C ILE A 49 -13.00 1.15 -5.06
N LEU A 50 -13.23 1.46 -6.33
CA LEU A 50 -12.59 0.74 -7.43
C LEU A 50 -11.27 1.42 -7.78
N LEU A 51 -10.17 0.68 -7.60
CA LEU A 51 -8.83 1.11 -7.97
C LEU A 51 -8.33 0.34 -9.19
N PRO A 52 -7.40 0.90 -9.96
CA PRO A 52 -6.75 0.16 -11.03
C PRO A 52 -5.99 -1.05 -10.50
N ARG A 53 -5.64 -1.96 -11.39
CA ARG A 53 -5.04 -3.24 -11.02
C ARG A 53 -3.60 -3.11 -10.53
N ASN A 54 -2.81 -2.20 -11.07
CA ASN A 54 -1.37 -2.13 -10.82
C ASN A 54 -0.98 -0.95 -9.96
N ALA A 55 0.09 -1.10 -9.16
CA ALA A 55 0.58 -0.03 -8.30
C ALA A 55 0.95 1.23 -9.07
N SER A 56 1.54 1.09 -10.27
CA SER A 56 1.90 2.23 -11.12
C SER A 56 0.69 3.05 -11.58
N GLN A 57 -0.48 2.43 -11.59
CA GLN A 57 -1.73 3.11 -11.92
C GLN A 57 -2.41 3.66 -10.67
N GLN A 58 -2.32 2.91 -9.56
CA GLN A 58 -2.93 3.31 -8.30
C GLN A 58 -2.34 4.62 -7.76
N ILE A 59 -1.06 4.85 -7.97
CA ILE A 59 -0.38 6.08 -7.52
C ILE A 59 -1.00 7.35 -8.10
N LYS A 60 -1.73 7.23 -9.19
CA LYS A 60 -2.37 8.37 -9.87
C LYS A 60 -3.79 8.65 -9.38
N CYS A 61 -4.30 7.85 -8.45
CA CYS A 61 -5.72 7.89 -8.08
C CYS A 61 -6.07 8.85 -6.95
N GLY A 62 -5.07 9.43 -6.27
CA GLY A 62 -5.32 10.34 -5.15
C GLY A 62 -4.36 11.50 -5.13
N ASP A 63 -4.50 12.32 -4.11
CA ASP A 63 -3.64 13.48 -3.91
C ASP A 63 -2.32 13.05 -3.28
N ARG A 64 -1.21 13.59 -3.78
CA ARG A 64 0.12 13.32 -3.22
C ARG A 64 0.20 13.83 -1.80
N VAL A 65 0.83 13.02 -0.94
CA VAL A 65 1.03 13.33 0.47
C VAL A 65 2.53 13.34 0.71
N GLU A 66 3.00 14.33 1.47
CA GLU A 66 4.40 14.36 1.88
C GLU A 66 4.69 13.17 2.81
N LEU A 67 5.87 12.59 2.68
CA LEU A 67 6.22 11.39 3.43
C LEU A 67 6.32 11.62 4.94
N ASP A 68 6.45 12.86 5.38
CA ASP A 68 6.41 13.23 6.80
C ASP A 68 4.99 13.58 7.29
N GLN A 69 3.98 13.46 6.42
CA GLN A 69 2.59 13.80 6.72
C GLN A 69 1.65 12.60 6.56
N LEU A 70 2.18 11.39 6.64
CA LEU A 70 1.39 10.17 6.44
C LEU A 70 0.32 10.00 7.50
N GLN A 71 -0.86 9.56 7.06
CA GLN A 71 -2.01 9.25 7.93
C GLN A 71 -2.48 7.83 7.66
N ARG A 72 -3.09 7.23 8.66
CA ARG A 72 -3.66 5.89 8.57
C ARG A 72 -4.60 5.79 7.36
N GLY A 73 -4.38 4.79 6.51
CA GLY A 73 -5.13 4.59 5.27
C GLY A 73 -4.45 5.12 4.02
N ASP A 74 -3.43 5.96 4.14
CA ASP A 74 -2.69 6.42 2.98
C ASP A 74 -2.02 5.25 2.26
N LEU A 75 -1.93 5.33 0.93
CA LEU A 75 -1.20 4.33 0.15
C LEU A 75 0.24 4.81 -0.01
N VAL A 76 1.16 3.91 0.31
CA VAL A 76 2.60 4.20 0.22
C VAL A 76 3.21 3.36 -0.89
N PHE A 77 4.07 4.00 -1.69
CA PHE A 77 4.62 3.41 -2.90
C PHE A 77 6.14 3.35 -2.83
N PHE A 78 6.66 2.24 -3.28
CA PHE A 78 8.10 1.94 -3.26
C PHE A 78 8.60 1.71 -4.68
N GLY A 79 9.85 2.02 -4.92
CA GLY A 79 10.44 1.83 -6.24
C GLY A 79 11.66 2.70 -6.44
N THR A 80 11.80 3.21 -7.66
CA THR A 80 12.92 4.05 -8.05
C THR A 80 12.40 5.47 -8.35
N PRO A 81 13.00 6.51 -7.75
CA PRO A 81 12.55 7.88 -8.03
C PRO A 81 12.86 8.30 -9.47
N ALA A 82 12.12 9.29 -9.94
CA ALA A 82 12.36 9.89 -11.25
C ALA A 82 13.74 10.54 -11.31
N THR A 83 14.38 10.46 -12.47
CA THR A 83 15.61 11.16 -12.77
C THR A 83 15.40 12.02 -14.02
N ASP A 84 16.42 12.80 -14.40
CA ASP A 84 16.34 13.62 -15.65
C ASP A 84 16.17 12.72 -16.88
N GLU A 85 16.62 11.48 -16.82
CA GLU A 85 16.62 10.57 -17.97
C GLU A 85 15.49 9.55 -17.93
N LYS A 86 14.94 9.25 -16.75
CA LYS A 86 13.94 8.18 -16.59
C LYS A 86 12.79 8.62 -15.68
N PRO A 87 11.57 8.17 -15.99
CA PRO A 87 10.42 8.42 -15.10
C PRO A 87 10.54 7.60 -13.82
N MET A 88 9.74 8.00 -12.83
CA MET A 88 9.56 7.21 -11.61
C MET A 88 9.08 5.82 -11.97
N ARG A 89 9.64 4.81 -11.30
CA ARG A 89 9.21 3.42 -11.44
C ARG A 89 8.66 2.92 -10.12
N VAL A 90 7.36 2.60 -10.10
CA VAL A 90 6.68 2.05 -8.92
C VAL A 90 6.71 0.53 -9.00
N THR A 91 7.24 -0.12 -7.97
CA THR A 91 7.38 -1.58 -7.93
C THR A 91 6.61 -2.23 -6.80
N HIS A 92 6.14 -1.46 -5.82
CA HIS A 92 5.46 -2.01 -4.65
C HIS A 92 4.53 -0.98 -4.04
N VAL A 93 3.48 -1.44 -3.35
CA VAL A 93 2.52 -0.59 -2.67
C VAL A 93 2.07 -1.26 -1.37
N GLY A 94 1.78 -0.44 -0.36
CA GLY A 94 1.21 -0.88 0.90
C GLY A 94 0.23 0.14 1.43
N ILE A 95 -0.45 -0.21 2.52
CA ILE A 95 -1.38 0.67 3.21
C ILE A 95 -0.74 1.10 4.53
N TYR A 96 -0.65 2.41 4.76
CA TYR A 96 -0.09 2.93 6.00
C TYR A 96 -1.06 2.74 7.16
N LEU A 97 -0.57 2.19 8.26
CA LEU A 97 -1.40 1.89 9.43
C LEU A 97 -1.29 2.94 10.54
N GLY A 98 -0.36 3.89 10.40
CA GLY A 98 0.01 4.78 11.49
C GLY A 98 1.24 4.26 12.22
N ASP A 99 1.85 5.10 13.05
CA ASP A 99 3.01 4.74 13.89
C ASP A 99 4.17 4.11 13.13
N GLY A 100 4.36 4.51 11.87
CA GLY A 100 5.46 4.01 11.05
C GLY A 100 5.27 2.57 10.57
N ARG A 101 4.04 2.05 10.51
CA ARG A 101 3.77 0.68 10.11
C ARG A 101 2.92 0.60 8.85
N ILE A 102 3.13 -0.47 8.08
CA ILE A 102 2.35 -0.73 6.86
C ILE A 102 1.82 -2.16 6.87
N ILE A 103 0.69 -2.37 6.18
CA ILE A 103 0.23 -3.70 5.79
C ILE A 103 0.42 -3.81 4.28
N HIS A 104 1.04 -4.91 3.84
CA HIS A 104 1.37 -5.11 2.43
C HIS A 104 1.55 -6.58 2.12
N SER A 105 1.56 -6.93 0.84
CA SER A 105 1.87 -8.29 0.41
C SER A 105 3.30 -8.34 -0.13
N SER A 106 4.18 -8.98 0.65
CA SER A 106 5.58 -9.19 0.32
C SER A 106 5.96 -10.55 0.92
N HIS A 107 6.21 -11.55 0.07
CA HIS A 107 6.29 -12.97 0.41
C HIS A 107 4.93 -13.52 0.89
N ARG A 108 4.24 -12.79 1.72
CA ARG A 108 2.88 -13.01 2.22
C ARG A 108 2.31 -11.68 2.64
N VAL A 109 1.02 -11.63 2.92
CA VAL A 109 0.43 -10.44 3.54
C VAL A 109 0.93 -10.36 4.97
N ARG A 110 1.55 -9.24 5.32
CA ARG A 110 2.16 -9.04 6.63
C ARG A 110 2.21 -7.56 7.01
N ILE A 111 2.43 -7.32 8.28
CA ILE A 111 2.61 -5.97 8.81
C ILE A 111 4.09 -5.79 9.13
N ASN A 112 4.67 -4.70 8.65
CA ASN A 112 6.08 -4.37 8.88
C ASN A 112 6.23 -2.92 9.31
N SER A 113 7.34 -2.64 10.01
CA SER A 113 7.73 -1.29 10.39
C SER A 113 8.56 -0.65 9.28
N LEU A 114 8.36 0.66 9.09
CA LEU A 114 9.20 1.49 8.23
C LEU A 114 10.35 2.12 9.01
N THR A 115 10.41 1.90 10.33
CA THR A 115 11.42 2.52 11.21
C THR A 115 12.64 1.63 11.33
N PRO A 116 13.83 2.09 10.91
CA PRO A 116 15.06 1.30 11.04
C PRO A 116 15.32 0.92 12.50
N GLY A 117 15.80 -0.30 12.70
CA GLY A 117 16.13 -0.81 14.03
C GLY A 117 15.02 -1.62 14.70
N GLU A 118 13.80 -1.57 14.20
CA GLU A 118 12.74 -2.39 14.72
C GLU A 118 12.83 -3.83 14.20
N ALA A 119 12.40 -4.79 15.02
CA ALA A 119 12.54 -6.22 14.69
C ALA A 119 11.81 -6.61 13.40
N ASP A 120 10.69 -5.95 13.11
CA ASP A 120 9.87 -6.21 11.93
C ASP A 120 10.08 -5.16 10.83
N TYR A 121 11.25 -4.52 10.80
CA TYR A 121 11.59 -3.53 9.78
C TYR A 121 11.51 -4.15 8.38
N TYR A 122 10.82 -3.44 7.48
CA TYR A 122 10.73 -3.86 6.08
C TYR A 122 12.07 -3.55 5.39
N GLU A 123 12.70 -4.58 4.85
CA GLU A 123 14.03 -4.48 4.26
C GLU A 123 14.13 -3.50 3.09
N ASN A 124 13.02 -3.24 2.40
CA ASN A 124 12.96 -2.30 1.29
C ASN A 124 12.31 -0.95 1.66
N ALA A 125 12.17 -0.65 2.95
CA ALA A 125 11.57 0.61 3.41
C ALA A 125 12.31 1.84 2.85
N HIS A 126 13.63 1.73 2.62
CA HIS A 126 14.43 2.81 2.04
C HIS A 126 14.02 3.15 0.60
N ARG A 127 13.24 2.29 -0.05
CA ARG A 127 12.73 2.53 -1.41
C ARG A 127 11.37 3.23 -1.44
N LEU A 128 10.90 3.71 -0.29
CA LEU A 128 9.68 4.52 -0.22
C LEU A 128 9.88 5.83 -0.97
N ILE A 129 9.07 6.08 -1.99
CA ILE A 129 9.27 7.23 -2.89
C ILE A 129 8.08 8.16 -2.97
N ALA A 130 6.88 7.71 -2.62
CA ALA A 130 5.68 8.53 -2.73
C ALA A 130 4.54 7.97 -1.89
N ALA A 131 3.55 8.80 -1.64
CA ALA A 131 2.31 8.40 -0.99
C ALA A 131 1.15 9.20 -1.55
N ILE A 132 -0.05 8.61 -1.49
CA ILE A 132 -1.28 9.31 -1.88
C ILE A 132 -2.34 9.14 -0.81
N ARG A 133 -3.29 10.06 -0.81
CA ARG A 133 -4.51 9.99 -0.01
C ARG A 133 -5.71 10.03 -0.95
N LEU A 134 -6.55 9.03 -0.83
CA LEU A 134 -7.76 8.93 -1.63
C LEU A 134 -8.86 9.85 -1.14
#